data_0000f26d315dbc1cae28af0722e6b844
#
_entry.id   0000f26d315dbc1cae28af0722e6b844
#
_cell.length_a   1.000
_cell.length_b   1.000
_cell.length_c   1.000
_cell.angle_alpha   90.00
_cell.angle_beta   90.00
_cell.angle_gamma   90.00
#
_symmetry.space_group_name_H-M   'P 1'
#
loop_
_entity.id
_entity.type
_entity.pdbx_description
1 polymer ?
#
loop_
_entity_poly.entity_id
_entity_poly.type
_entity_poly.pdbx_seq_one_letter_code
_entity_poly.pdbx_strand_id
1 'polypeptide(L)'
;MHKTIFEALNGASSFLVSRGRDENAARLLLQHILQTNYSGLMMRAHEELSPEQFLTFKQMVEQHANGRPVQYITGVEEFYGREFIVDE
;
A
#
# COMPACT_ATOMS: atom_id res chain seq x y z
N MET A 1 -10.81 -16.80 -3.11
CA MET A 1 -11.50 -15.76 -2.35
C MET A 1 -10.97 -14.41 -2.72
N HIS A 2 -11.84 -13.47 -3.03
CA HIS A 2 -11.45 -12.15 -3.50
C HIS A 2 -11.71 -11.11 -2.42
N LYS A 3 -10.81 -10.13 -2.35
CA LYS A 3 -10.98 -9.01 -1.44
C LYS A 3 -11.16 -7.74 -2.25
N THR A 4 -12.10 -6.89 -1.82
CA THR A 4 -12.22 -5.57 -2.43
C THR A 4 -11.07 -4.69 -1.93
N ILE A 5 -10.84 -3.62 -2.67
CA ILE A 5 -9.82 -2.64 -2.28
C ILE A 5 -10.09 -2.15 -0.87
N PHE A 6 -11.35 -1.87 -0.54
CA PHE A 6 -11.72 -1.36 0.78
C PHE A 6 -11.41 -2.38 1.88
N GLU A 7 -11.76 -3.65 1.64
CA GLU A 7 -11.48 -4.71 2.61
C GLU A 7 -9.99 -4.91 2.85
N ALA A 8 -9.22 -4.92 1.75
CA ALA A 8 -7.78 -5.08 1.86
C ALA A 8 -7.16 -3.91 2.62
N LEU A 9 -7.63 -2.70 2.33
CA LEU A 9 -7.11 -1.50 2.99
C LEU A 9 -7.41 -1.53 4.49
N ASN A 10 -8.65 -1.86 4.86
CA ASN A 10 -9.03 -1.92 6.27
C ASN A 10 -8.25 -3.00 7.03
N GLY A 11 -8.09 -4.16 6.43
CA GLY A 11 -7.34 -5.23 7.06
C GLY A 11 -5.88 -4.86 7.28
N ALA A 12 -5.26 -4.26 6.28
CA ALA A 12 -3.86 -3.84 6.38
C ALA A 12 -3.69 -2.70 7.38
N SER A 13 -4.64 -1.75 7.39
CA SER A 13 -4.58 -0.64 8.34
C SER A 13 -4.62 -1.15 9.77
N SER A 14 -5.54 -2.06 10.06
CA SER A 14 -5.67 -2.65 11.40
C SER A 14 -4.39 -3.41 11.79
N PHE A 15 -3.84 -4.16 10.84
CA PHE A 15 -2.62 -4.91 11.07
C PHE A 15 -1.46 -3.97 11.41
N LEU A 16 -1.30 -2.89 10.65
CA LEU A 16 -0.22 -1.95 10.89
C LEU A 16 -0.36 -1.23 12.22
N VAL A 17 -1.58 -0.84 12.57
CA VAL A 17 -1.83 -0.21 13.87
C VAL A 17 -1.47 -1.16 15.00
N SER A 18 -1.79 -2.44 14.86
CA SER A 18 -1.46 -3.43 15.88
C SER A 18 0.05 -3.62 16.03
N ARG A 19 0.82 -3.23 15.03
CA ARG A 19 2.28 -3.29 15.07
C ARG A 19 2.93 -1.95 15.40
N GLY A 20 2.12 -0.95 15.78
CA GLY A 20 2.64 0.37 16.11
C GLY A 20 3.02 1.20 14.90
N ARG A 21 2.49 0.88 13.74
CA ARG A 21 2.78 1.61 12.50
C ARG A 21 1.61 2.50 12.12
N ASP A 22 1.91 3.50 11.28
CA ASP A 22 0.89 4.42 10.79
C ASP A 22 -0.02 3.69 9.78
N GLU A 23 -1.32 3.78 9.99
CA GLU A 23 -2.28 3.15 9.09
C GLU A 23 -2.25 3.75 7.68
N ASN A 24 -1.79 4.98 7.54
CA ASN A 24 -1.68 5.63 6.22
C ASN A 24 -0.69 4.92 5.30
N ALA A 25 0.23 4.15 5.85
CA ALA A 25 1.17 3.39 5.04
C ALA A 25 0.44 2.38 4.15
N ALA A 26 -0.62 1.75 4.66
CA ALA A 26 -1.41 0.79 3.88
C ALA A 26 -2.00 1.48 2.65
N ARG A 27 -2.53 2.68 2.82
CA ARG A 27 -3.09 3.45 1.72
C ARG A 27 -2.03 3.79 0.68
N LEU A 28 -0.87 4.25 1.13
CA LEU A 28 0.22 4.61 0.22
C LEU A 28 0.70 3.42 -0.59
N LEU A 29 0.84 2.27 0.05
CA LEU A 29 1.27 1.05 -0.65
C LEU A 29 0.24 0.62 -1.68
N LEU A 30 -1.04 0.68 -1.34
CA LEU A 30 -2.09 0.28 -2.26
C LEU A 30 -2.20 1.24 -3.44
N GLN A 31 -2.05 2.54 -3.19
CA GLN A 31 -2.01 3.52 -4.27
C GLN A 31 -0.88 3.24 -5.24
N HIS A 32 0.26 2.82 -4.73
CA HIS A 32 1.39 2.47 -5.59
C HIS A 32 1.07 1.25 -6.46
N ILE A 33 0.51 0.21 -5.87
CA ILE A 33 0.18 -1.02 -6.61
C ILE A 33 -0.82 -0.72 -7.72
N LEU A 34 -1.82 0.11 -7.45
CA LEU A 34 -2.90 0.41 -8.39
C LEU A 34 -2.57 1.60 -9.30
N GLN A 35 -1.43 2.25 -9.10
CA GLN A 35 -1.01 3.37 -9.90
C GLN A 35 -2.04 4.49 -9.91
N THR A 36 -2.56 4.83 -8.73
CA THR A 36 -3.60 5.84 -8.60
C THR A 36 -3.33 6.73 -7.38
N ASN A 37 -4.10 7.82 -7.26
CA ASN A 37 -4.05 8.68 -6.09
C ASN A 37 -5.17 8.30 -5.12
N TYR A 38 -5.27 9.04 -4.01
CA TYR A 38 -6.26 8.75 -2.99
C TYR A 38 -7.69 8.79 -3.55
N SER A 39 -8.00 9.82 -4.35
CA SER A 39 -9.33 9.94 -4.94
C SER A 39 -9.67 8.75 -5.82
N GLY A 40 -8.74 8.34 -6.68
CA GLY A 40 -8.93 7.16 -7.52
C GLY A 40 -9.12 5.90 -6.70
N LEU A 41 -8.37 5.78 -5.62
CA LEU A 41 -8.50 4.64 -4.72
C LEU A 41 -9.89 4.56 -4.12
N MET A 42 -10.41 5.69 -3.65
CA MET A 42 -11.75 5.74 -3.05
C MET A 42 -12.84 5.46 -4.06
N MET A 43 -12.70 5.95 -5.28
CA MET A 43 -13.65 5.69 -6.34
C MET A 43 -13.72 4.21 -6.72
N ARG A 44 -12.62 3.49 -6.50
CA ARG A 44 -12.51 2.08 -6.85
C ARG A 44 -12.61 1.15 -5.63
N ALA A 45 -13.06 1.70 -4.50
CA ALA A 45 -13.04 0.97 -3.23
C ALA A 45 -13.81 -0.35 -3.27
N HIS A 46 -14.83 -0.46 -4.11
CA HIS A 46 -15.63 -1.67 -4.24
C HIS A 46 -15.10 -2.67 -5.25
N GLU A 47 -14.06 -2.31 -6.00
CA GLU A 47 -13.45 -3.21 -6.96
C GLU A 47 -12.60 -4.24 -6.23
N GLU A 48 -12.51 -5.43 -6.81
CA GLU A 48 -11.72 -6.49 -6.22
C GLU A 48 -10.29 -6.42 -6.70
N LEU A 49 -9.37 -6.76 -5.80
CA LEU A 49 -7.96 -6.90 -6.17
C LEU A 49 -7.76 -8.26 -6.83
N SER A 50 -6.89 -8.32 -7.82
CA SER A 50 -6.48 -9.61 -8.36
C SER A 50 -5.71 -10.37 -7.28
N PRO A 51 -5.63 -11.72 -7.38
CA PRO A 51 -4.84 -12.48 -6.41
C PRO A 51 -3.39 -12.03 -6.34
N GLU A 52 -2.80 -11.66 -7.49
CA GLU A 52 -1.42 -11.19 -7.51
C GLU A 52 -1.28 -9.85 -6.81
N GLN A 53 -2.21 -8.93 -7.06
CA GLN A 53 -2.18 -7.62 -6.42
C GLN A 53 -2.35 -7.76 -4.92
N PHE A 54 -3.26 -8.60 -4.49
CA PHE A 54 -3.50 -8.80 -3.06
C PHE A 54 -2.26 -9.39 -2.39
N LEU A 55 -1.64 -10.38 -3.00
CA LEU A 55 -0.44 -11.01 -2.45
C LEU A 55 0.71 -10.01 -2.35
N THR A 56 0.92 -9.22 -3.41
CA THR A 56 1.95 -8.19 -3.42
C THR A 56 1.70 -7.17 -2.32
N PHE A 57 0.45 -6.73 -2.19
CA PHE A 57 0.09 -5.77 -1.16
C PHE A 57 0.36 -6.33 0.24
N LYS A 58 -0.03 -7.57 0.47
CA LYS A 58 0.18 -8.22 1.76
C LYS A 58 1.67 -8.29 2.11
N GLN A 59 2.49 -8.66 1.14
CA GLN A 59 3.94 -8.72 1.34
C GLN A 59 4.53 -7.35 1.67
N MET A 60 4.08 -6.32 0.98
CA MET A 60 4.55 -4.96 1.22
C MET A 60 4.15 -4.48 2.62
N VAL A 61 2.92 -4.78 3.03
CA VAL A 61 2.44 -4.41 4.36
C VAL A 61 3.28 -5.09 5.44
N GLU A 62 3.60 -6.36 5.23
CA GLU A 62 4.43 -7.10 6.19
C GLU A 62 5.83 -6.51 6.28
N GLN A 63 6.42 -6.13 5.15
CA GLN A 63 7.74 -5.49 5.15
C GLN A 63 7.72 -4.19 5.94
N HIS A 64 6.68 -3.40 5.74
CA HIS A 64 6.57 -2.14 6.48
C HIS A 64 6.37 -2.40 7.98
N ALA A 65 5.57 -3.39 8.33
CA ALA A 65 5.34 -3.75 9.73
C ALA A 65 6.63 -4.19 10.41
N ASN A 66 7.57 -4.74 9.64
CA ASN A 66 8.87 -5.15 10.15
C ASN A 66 9.90 -4.02 10.19
N GLY A 67 9.49 -2.81 9.87
CA GLY A 67 10.33 -1.63 10.01
C GLY A 67 10.85 -1.02 8.71
N ARG A 68 10.51 -1.58 7.57
CA ARG A 68 11.00 -1.07 6.29
C ARG A 68 10.19 0.16 5.86
N PRO A 69 10.84 1.29 5.56
CA PRO A 69 10.12 2.49 5.13
C PRO A 69 9.37 2.26 3.82
N VAL A 70 8.24 2.96 3.64
CA VAL A 70 7.41 2.81 2.45
C VAL A 70 8.21 3.06 1.18
N GLN A 71 9.04 4.11 1.14
CA GLN A 71 9.79 4.44 -0.07
C GLN A 71 10.78 3.34 -0.47
N TYR A 72 11.28 2.56 0.48
CA TYR A 72 12.14 1.43 0.16
C TYR A 72 11.36 0.25 -0.39
N ILE A 73 10.12 0.09 0.05
CA ILE A 73 9.26 -1.00 -0.41
C ILE A 73 8.79 -0.74 -1.82
N THR A 74 8.36 0.49 -2.11
CA THR A 74 7.86 0.85 -3.44
C THR A 74 8.97 1.14 -4.43
N GLY A 75 10.17 1.48 -3.93
CA GLY A 75 11.29 1.85 -4.78
C GLY A 75 11.18 3.23 -5.38
N VAL A 76 10.21 4.01 -4.94
CA VAL A 76 9.97 5.36 -5.48
C VAL A 76 9.86 6.35 -4.34
N GLU A 77 10.53 7.47 -4.49
CA GLU A 77 10.44 8.54 -3.52
C GLU A 77 10.14 9.84 -4.25
N GLU A 78 9.14 10.57 -3.80
CA GLU A 78 8.78 11.87 -4.35
C GLU A 78 9.59 12.96 -3.68
N PHE A 79 10.20 13.80 -4.51
CA PHE A 79 11.03 14.86 -3.98
C PHE A 79 10.95 16.07 -4.91
N TYR A 80 10.49 17.21 -4.39
CA TYR A 80 10.28 18.43 -5.17
C TYR A 80 9.40 18.20 -6.40
N GLY A 81 8.38 17.37 -6.26
CA GLY A 81 7.50 17.05 -7.37
C GLY A 81 8.11 16.11 -8.40
N ARG A 82 9.28 15.57 -8.12
CA ARG A 82 9.96 14.62 -8.98
C ARG A 82 9.98 13.26 -8.31
N GLU A 83 10.05 12.24 -9.14
CA GLU A 83 10.18 10.88 -8.65
C GLU A 83 11.60 10.40 -8.86
N PHE A 84 12.14 9.78 -7.84
CA PHE A 84 13.46 9.15 -7.92
C PHE A 84 13.30 7.66 -7.65
N ILE A 85 14.03 6.87 -8.43
CA ILE A 85 14.09 5.43 -8.15
C ILE A 85 15.10 5.26 -7.02
N VAL A 86 14.67 4.56 -5.99
CA VAL A 86 15.52 4.31 -4.82
C VAL A 86 16.11 2.91 -4.94
N ASP A 87 17.41 2.83 -4.98
CA ASP A 87 18.14 1.57 -5.01
C ASP A 87 18.61 1.22 -3.61
N GLU A 88 18.43 0.00 -3.24
CA GLU A 88 18.93 -0.48 -1.96
C GLU A 88 20.32 -1.03 -2.10
#